data_b71fb2e9b06de8bb1c6f539ae9f60e0d
#
_entry.id   b71fb2e9b06de8bb1c6f539ae9f60e0d
#
_cell.length_a   1.000
_cell.length_b   1.000
_cell.length_c   1.000
_cell.angle_alpha   90.00
_cell.angle_beta   90.00
_cell.angle_gamma   90.00
#
_symmetry.space_group_name_H-M   'P 1'
#
loop_
_entity.id
_entity.type
_entity.pdbx_description
1 polymer ?
#
loop_
_entity_poly.entity_id
_entity_poly.type
_entity_poly.pdbx_seq_one_letter_code
_entity_poly.pdbx_strand_id
1 'polypeptide(L)'
;MSEGNGLLCSGDDVRDMSAIDRYYLWSKDEIDGLLHENSAVFCRLYGITSEGNYSDPLTQKKTGENVLRLSAMPESGEHAPELWEKIENARRILRECRSRRKVPEKEARISVKANACFAAVLAQASGVLGRKEYQEQAEEIMKSLSAAAVSRDDLCHTLYDGVRDGEGGLEDYASFIWASLKLYQASGSASWLGAAETWSARADELFGACGAMRLVREGTLEILPAWDAGDGFLPSGNGMMANNLLELYRATIDERWLTRAQSIVDAFGGALNEYPAACASLTLGALKLENLLRRKNGL
;
A
#
# COMPACT_ATOMS: atom_id res chain seq x y z
N MET A 1 8.22 10.08 2.40
CA MET A 1 8.52 11.45 2.87
C MET A 1 7.60 12.37 2.12
N SER A 2 6.82 13.16 2.83
CA SER A 2 5.83 14.05 2.24
C SER A 2 6.52 15.23 1.56
N GLU A 3 6.13 15.55 0.34
CA GLU A 3 6.25 16.91 -0.15
C GLU A 3 5.35 17.80 0.70
N GLY A 4 5.55 19.12 0.69
CA GLY A 4 4.87 20.05 1.61
C GLY A 4 3.33 20.05 1.64
N ASN A 5 2.68 19.09 0.94
CA ASN A 5 1.25 18.81 0.89
C ASN A 5 0.82 17.51 1.61
N GLY A 6 1.72 16.83 2.35
CA GLY A 6 1.43 15.59 3.06
C GLY A 6 1.37 14.32 2.21
N LEU A 7 1.44 14.42 0.87
CA LEU A 7 1.38 13.26 -0.03
C LEU A 7 2.75 12.58 -0.18
N LEU A 8 2.72 11.27 -0.41
CA LEU A 8 3.91 10.44 -0.57
C LEU A 8 4.22 10.24 -2.05
N CYS A 9 5.48 10.48 -2.42
CA CYS A 9 6.00 10.13 -3.75
C CYS A 9 6.07 8.61 -3.93
N SER A 10 6.01 8.15 -5.18
CA SER A 10 6.01 6.72 -5.52
C SER A 10 7.33 6.02 -5.21
N GLY A 11 8.46 6.74 -5.18
CA GLY A 11 9.76 6.18 -4.87
C GLY A 11 10.92 7.13 -5.14
N ASP A 12 12.11 6.55 -5.23
CA ASP A 12 13.30 7.27 -5.68
C ASP A 12 13.41 7.17 -7.21
N ASP A 13 13.99 8.18 -7.85
CA ASP A 13 14.17 8.21 -9.29
C ASP A 13 15.24 7.20 -9.72
N VAL A 14 14.83 6.17 -10.44
CA VAL A 14 15.70 5.07 -10.89
C VAL A 14 16.50 5.39 -12.17
N ARG A 15 16.38 6.58 -12.73
CA ARG A 15 17.16 6.99 -13.92
C ARG A 15 18.66 7.06 -13.63
N ASP A 16 19.05 7.34 -12.37
CA ASP A 16 20.45 7.23 -11.92
C ASP A 16 20.60 6.08 -10.90
N MET A 17 20.66 4.85 -11.39
CA MET A 17 20.89 3.65 -10.55
C MET A 17 22.18 3.77 -9.75
N SER A 18 23.22 4.41 -10.28
CA SER A 18 24.50 4.56 -9.58
C SER A 18 24.38 5.48 -8.35
N ALA A 19 23.48 6.46 -8.38
CA ALA A 19 23.17 7.29 -7.21
C ALA A 19 22.43 6.49 -6.14
N ILE A 20 21.47 5.63 -6.56
CA ILE A 20 20.74 4.73 -5.66
C ILE A 20 21.70 3.75 -5.01
N ASP A 21 22.55 3.09 -5.79
CA ASP A 21 23.55 2.14 -5.29
C ASP A 21 24.48 2.81 -4.28
N ARG A 22 25.07 3.95 -4.61
CA ARG A 22 25.94 4.72 -3.68
C ARG A 22 25.22 5.14 -2.40
N TYR A 23 23.92 5.31 -2.42
CA TYR A 23 23.18 5.71 -1.23
C TYR A 23 22.84 4.52 -0.33
N TYR A 24 22.44 3.39 -0.90
CA TYR A 24 21.91 2.26 -0.13
C TYR A 24 22.89 1.12 0.10
N LEU A 25 23.89 0.94 -0.78
CA LEU A 25 24.83 -0.17 -0.68
C LEU A 25 26.03 0.18 0.23
N TRP A 26 26.66 -0.88 0.73
CA TRP A 26 27.76 -0.80 1.69
C TRP A 26 28.84 -1.82 1.35
N SER A 27 30.11 -1.40 1.32
CA SER A 27 31.20 -2.36 1.33
C SER A 27 31.42 -2.92 2.75
N LYS A 28 31.99 -4.12 2.82
CA LYS A 28 32.34 -4.69 4.13
C LYS A 28 33.37 -3.83 4.86
N ASP A 29 34.37 -3.30 4.16
CA ASP A 29 35.42 -2.46 4.74
C ASP A 29 34.85 -1.17 5.36
N GLU A 30 33.87 -0.55 4.70
CA GLU A 30 33.17 0.62 5.24
C GLU A 30 32.45 0.28 6.56
N ILE A 31 31.75 -0.86 6.60
CA ILE A 31 31.06 -1.32 7.81
C ILE A 31 32.04 -1.64 8.94
N ASP A 32 33.15 -2.32 8.62
CA ASP A 32 34.20 -2.64 9.59
C ASP A 32 34.82 -1.36 10.19
N GLY A 33 35.07 -0.35 9.35
CA GLY A 33 35.60 0.93 9.77
C GLY A 33 34.66 1.75 10.63
N LEU A 34 33.34 1.62 10.45
CA LEU A 34 32.32 2.35 11.22
C LEU A 34 31.92 1.66 12.51
N LEU A 35 31.85 0.32 12.52
CA LEU A 35 31.33 -0.46 13.65
C LEU A 35 32.39 -1.07 14.54
N HIS A 36 33.67 -1.10 14.10
CA HIS A 36 34.80 -1.62 14.84
C HIS A 36 34.54 -3.01 15.44
N GLU A 37 34.61 -3.15 16.76
CA GLU A 37 34.39 -4.43 17.47
C GLU A 37 33.00 -5.04 17.26
N ASN A 38 31.97 -4.22 16.96
CA ASN A 38 30.63 -4.70 16.71
C ASN A 38 30.41 -5.15 15.25
N SER A 39 31.37 -4.94 14.35
CA SER A 39 31.24 -5.27 12.94
C SER A 39 31.03 -6.76 12.72
N ALA A 40 31.81 -7.62 13.38
CA ALA A 40 31.74 -9.07 13.14
C ALA A 40 30.34 -9.64 13.39
N VAL A 41 29.71 -9.26 14.51
CA VAL A 41 28.37 -9.73 14.84
C VAL A 41 27.31 -9.13 13.89
N PHE A 42 27.45 -7.85 13.54
CA PHE A 42 26.56 -7.20 12.59
C PHE A 42 26.64 -7.86 11.21
N CYS A 43 27.86 -8.06 10.69
CA CYS A 43 28.08 -8.69 9.39
C CYS A 43 27.50 -10.12 9.34
N ARG A 44 27.66 -10.90 10.40
CA ARG A 44 27.08 -12.25 10.51
C ARG A 44 25.54 -12.22 10.40
N LEU A 45 24.89 -11.36 11.18
CA LEU A 45 23.43 -11.29 11.22
C LEU A 45 22.83 -10.70 9.93
N TYR A 46 23.54 -9.77 9.29
CA TYR A 46 23.09 -9.11 8.06
C TYR A 46 23.63 -9.75 6.77
N GLY A 47 24.37 -10.85 6.87
CA GLY A 47 24.89 -11.54 5.69
C GLY A 47 25.86 -10.70 4.86
N ILE A 48 26.67 -9.87 5.52
CA ILE A 48 27.63 -8.97 4.88
C ILE A 48 28.92 -9.76 4.59
N THR A 49 29.38 -9.71 3.35
CA THR A 49 30.61 -10.38 2.90
C THR A 49 31.50 -9.44 2.11
N SER A 50 32.79 -9.75 2.01
CA SER A 50 33.74 -8.98 1.18
C SER A 50 33.45 -9.10 -0.32
N GLU A 51 32.88 -10.24 -0.76
CA GLU A 51 32.44 -10.43 -2.15
C GLU A 51 31.11 -9.67 -2.44
N GLY A 52 30.42 -9.23 -1.42
CA GLY A 52 29.11 -8.61 -1.50
C GLY A 52 27.96 -9.62 -1.56
N ASN A 53 26.80 -9.21 -1.06
CA ASN A 53 25.53 -9.93 -1.20
C ASN A 53 24.63 -9.32 -2.28
N TYR A 54 25.06 -8.21 -2.90
CA TYR A 54 24.39 -7.56 -4.02
C TYR A 54 25.03 -7.97 -5.34
N SER A 55 24.21 -8.22 -6.35
CA SER A 55 24.64 -8.46 -7.72
C SER A 55 24.08 -7.37 -8.63
N ASP A 56 24.91 -6.87 -9.52
CA ASP A 56 24.47 -5.91 -10.53
C ASP A 56 23.31 -6.50 -11.37
N PRO A 57 22.17 -5.80 -11.47
CA PRO A 57 20.97 -6.35 -12.12
C PRO A 57 21.15 -6.71 -13.60
N LEU A 58 22.06 -6.01 -14.30
CA LEU A 58 22.29 -6.21 -15.74
C LEU A 58 23.30 -7.33 -16.00
N THR A 59 24.41 -7.33 -15.25
CA THR A 59 25.51 -8.27 -15.47
C THR A 59 25.43 -9.53 -14.61
N GLN A 60 24.60 -9.52 -13.58
CA GLN A 60 24.45 -10.56 -12.55
C GLN A 60 25.75 -10.86 -11.78
N LYS A 61 26.76 -10.00 -11.90
CA LYS A 61 28.04 -10.15 -11.20
C LYS A 61 27.96 -9.51 -9.81
N LYS A 62 28.64 -10.13 -8.86
CA LYS A 62 28.86 -9.55 -7.54
C LYS A 62 29.75 -8.32 -7.66
N THR A 63 29.41 -7.28 -6.91
CA THR A 63 30.07 -5.97 -6.98
C THR A 63 30.99 -5.69 -5.80
N GLY A 64 31.04 -6.57 -4.79
CA GLY A 64 31.68 -6.31 -3.50
C GLY A 64 30.78 -5.51 -2.53
N GLU A 65 29.61 -5.10 -3.02
CA GLU A 65 28.65 -4.29 -2.26
C GLU A 65 27.58 -5.16 -1.58
N ASN A 66 27.04 -4.65 -0.48
CA ASN A 66 26.06 -5.35 0.33
C ASN A 66 24.80 -4.51 0.57
N VAL A 67 23.65 -5.17 0.46
CA VAL A 67 22.36 -4.70 0.97
C VAL A 67 22.22 -5.11 2.42
N LEU A 68 21.85 -4.18 3.28
CA LEU A 68 21.63 -4.46 4.70
C LEU A 68 20.27 -5.13 4.91
N ARG A 69 20.24 -6.43 5.04
CA ARG A 69 19.04 -7.22 5.38
C ARG A 69 19.37 -8.18 6.52
N LEU A 70 18.49 -8.32 7.48
CA LEU A 70 18.64 -9.34 8.52
C LEU A 70 18.51 -10.72 7.87
N SER A 71 19.61 -11.47 7.85
CA SER A 71 19.73 -12.76 7.16
C SER A 71 19.80 -13.95 8.11
N ALA A 72 20.14 -13.70 9.37
CA ALA A 72 20.17 -14.71 10.42
C ALA A 72 19.59 -14.15 11.73
N MET A 73 19.02 -15.02 12.54
CA MET A 73 18.63 -14.71 13.92
C MET A 73 19.77 -15.04 14.86
N PRO A 74 19.86 -14.39 16.03
CA PRO A 74 20.81 -14.77 17.08
C PRO A 74 20.67 -16.24 17.47
N GLU A 75 21.80 -16.89 17.75
CA GLU A 75 21.80 -18.29 18.20
C GLU A 75 21.18 -18.44 19.60
N SER A 76 20.62 -19.63 19.88
CA SER A 76 20.08 -19.94 21.18
C SER A 76 21.20 -19.91 22.24
N GLY A 77 21.13 -18.99 23.20
CA GLY A 77 22.15 -18.77 24.23
C GLY A 77 22.90 -17.44 24.15
N GLU A 78 22.81 -16.73 23.04
CA GLU A 78 23.28 -15.33 22.99
C GLU A 78 22.34 -14.48 23.87
N HIS A 79 22.89 -13.59 24.74
CA HIS A 79 22.12 -12.67 25.55
C HIS A 79 21.36 -11.69 24.63
N ALA A 80 20.15 -12.07 24.23
CA ALA A 80 19.35 -11.39 23.21
C ALA A 80 19.16 -9.86 23.48
N PRO A 81 18.91 -9.37 24.70
CA PRO A 81 18.76 -7.94 24.95
C PRO A 81 20.02 -7.13 24.63
N GLU A 82 21.18 -7.57 25.13
CA GLU A 82 22.47 -6.88 24.91
C GLU A 82 22.90 -6.92 23.44
N LEU A 83 22.64 -8.03 22.77
CA LEU A 83 22.92 -8.15 21.34
C LEU A 83 22.07 -7.21 20.51
N TRP A 84 20.77 -7.13 20.81
CA TRP A 84 19.88 -6.20 20.11
C TRP A 84 20.21 -4.74 20.36
N GLU A 85 20.67 -4.39 21.56
CA GLU A 85 21.17 -3.04 21.86
C GLU A 85 22.38 -2.69 20.98
N LYS A 86 23.35 -3.62 20.85
CA LYS A 86 24.49 -3.45 19.93
C LYS A 86 24.03 -3.28 18.46
N ILE A 87 23.06 -4.07 18.01
CA ILE A 87 22.51 -3.97 16.66
C ILE A 87 21.78 -2.64 16.44
N GLU A 88 20.99 -2.18 17.39
CA GLU A 88 20.33 -0.87 17.29
C GLU A 88 21.33 0.29 17.27
N ASN A 89 22.39 0.21 18.06
CA ASN A 89 23.48 1.19 18.00
C ASN A 89 24.19 1.16 16.64
N ALA A 90 24.49 -0.02 16.11
CA ALA A 90 25.07 -0.17 14.76
C ALA A 90 24.16 0.43 13.69
N ARG A 91 22.86 0.15 13.73
CA ARG A 91 21.87 0.74 12.81
C ARG A 91 21.85 2.27 12.91
N ARG A 92 21.95 2.83 14.10
CA ARG A 92 22.00 4.28 14.30
C ARG A 92 23.24 4.88 13.65
N ILE A 93 24.43 4.31 13.89
CA ILE A 93 25.70 4.75 13.29
C ILE A 93 25.63 4.72 11.75
N LEU A 94 25.17 3.59 11.19
CA LEU A 94 25.06 3.44 9.74
C LEU A 94 24.01 4.40 9.13
N ARG A 95 22.89 4.65 9.82
CA ARG A 95 21.88 5.62 9.38
C ARG A 95 22.44 7.04 9.39
N GLU A 96 23.19 7.43 10.42
CA GLU A 96 23.85 8.72 10.49
C GLU A 96 24.90 8.88 9.39
N CYS A 97 25.70 7.86 9.12
CA CYS A 97 26.64 7.86 8.00
C CYS A 97 25.90 8.02 6.67
N ARG A 98 24.88 7.20 6.42
CA ARG A 98 24.09 7.27 5.17
C ARG A 98 23.42 8.64 4.98
N SER A 99 22.95 9.30 6.05
CA SER A 99 22.31 10.61 5.95
C SER A 99 23.23 11.72 5.41
N ARG A 100 24.55 11.49 5.42
CA ARG A 100 25.56 12.40 4.85
C ARG A 100 25.84 12.12 3.38
N ARG A 101 25.40 10.99 2.84
CA ARG A 101 25.53 10.67 1.43
C ARG A 101 24.55 11.51 0.62
N LYS A 102 24.85 11.73 -0.68
CA LYS A 102 23.92 12.40 -1.59
C LYS A 102 22.64 11.56 -1.70
N VAL A 103 21.52 12.12 -1.28
CA VAL A 103 20.20 11.48 -1.37
C VAL A 103 19.81 11.36 -2.84
N PRO A 104 19.31 10.20 -3.33
CA PRO A 104 18.72 10.09 -4.65
C PRO A 104 17.57 11.07 -4.85
N GLU A 105 17.38 11.51 -6.08
CA GLU A 105 16.22 12.32 -6.42
C GLU A 105 14.93 11.54 -6.21
N LYS A 106 13.86 12.23 -5.85
CA LYS A 106 12.54 11.63 -5.69
C LYS A 106 11.85 11.51 -7.05
N GLU A 107 11.16 10.41 -7.27
CA GLU A 107 10.18 10.33 -8.33
C GLU A 107 9.05 11.33 -8.02
N ALA A 108 8.85 12.29 -8.92
CA ALA A 108 7.82 13.33 -8.74
C ALA A 108 6.38 12.79 -8.87
N ARG A 109 6.23 11.50 -9.13
CA ARG A 109 4.93 10.84 -9.31
C ARG A 109 4.31 10.48 -7.96
N ILE A 110 3.04 10.86 -7.79
CA ILE A 110 2.22 10.56 -6.62
C ILE A 110 1.07 9.65 -7.09
N SER A 111 1.04 8.41 -6.64
CA SER A 111 -0.06 7.47 -6.92
C SER A 111 -1.24 7.76 -6.01
N VAL A 112 -2.43 8.00 -6.58
CA VAL A 112 -3.68 8.22 -5.84
C VAL A 112 -4.03 6.97 -5.03
N LYS A 113 -4.02 5.80 -5.66
CA LYS A 113 -4.25 4.49 -5.03
C LYS A 113 -3.34 4.28 -3.81
N ALA A 114 -2.01 4.45 -3.98
CA ALA A 114 -1.07 4.17 -2.90
C ALA A 114 -1.25 5.11 -1.71
N ASN A 115 -1.46 6.40 -1.95
CA ASN A 115 -1.70 7.37 -0.89
C ASN A 115 -3.03 7.14 -0.17
N ALA A 116 -4.10 6.80 -0.90
CA ALA A 116 -5.39 6.46 -0.30
C ALA A 116 -5.30 5.17 0.54
N CYS A 117 -4.64 4.12 0.04
CA CYS A 117 -4.38 2.91 0.83
C CYS A 117 -3.60 3.21 2.11
N PHE A 118 -2.58 4.06 2.03
CA PHE A 118 -1.79 4.45 3.20
C PHE A 118 -2.64 5.22 4.22
N ALA A 119 -3.48 6.15 3.77
CA ALA A 119 -4.43 6.86 4.63
C ALA A 119 -5.42 5.89 5.31
N ALA A 120 -5.95 4.90 4.58
CA ALA A 120 -6.84 3.89 5.14
C ALA A 120 -6.17 3.09 6.27
N VAL A 121 -4.91 2.66 6.06
CA VAL A 121 -4.14 1.92 7.08
C VAL A 121 -3.84 2.80 8.29
N LEU A 122 -3.46 4.07 8.10
CA LEU A 122 -3.24 5.02 9.20
C LEU A 122 -4.51 5.23 10.03
N ALA A 123 -5.65 5.46 9.38
CA ALA A 123 -6.93 5.62 10.07
C ALA A 123 -7.30 4.37 10.90
N GLN A 124 -7.08 3.17 10.35
CA GLN A 124 -7.30 1.92 11.07
C GLN A 124 -6.30 1.75 12.23
N ALA A 125 -5.02 2.04 12.02
CA ALA A 125 -3.99 1.96 13.04
C ALA A 125 -4.25 2.90 14.21
N SER A 126 -4.82 4.09 13.97
CA SER A 126 -5.24 5.02 15.01
C SER A 126 -6.16 4.37 16.03
N GLY A 127 -7.20 3.66 15.55
CA GLY A 127 -8.14 2.97 16.44
C GLY A 127 -7.53 1.79 17.20
N VAL A 128 -6.67 1.00 16.54
CA VAL A 128 -6.05 -0.19 17.14
C VAL A 128 -4.96 0.17 18.15
N LEU A 129 -4.16 1.20 17.86
CA LEU A 129 -3.00 1.60 18.68
C LEU A 129 -3.33 2.73 19.67
N GLY A 130 -4.53 3.31 19.60
CA GLY A 130 -4.94 4.46 20.43
C GLY A 130 -4.15 5.74 20.14
N ARG A 131 -3.61 5.89 18.92
CA ARG A 131 -2.73 7.00 18.52
C ARG A 131 -3.42 7.92 17.53
N LYS A 132 -3.92 9.05 18.06
CA LYS A 132 -4.70 10.02 17.30
C LYS A 132 -3.94 10.69 16.15
N GLU A 133 -2.64 10.84 16.27
CA GLU A 133 -1.78 11.40 15.24
C GLU A 133 -1.86 10.65 13.89
N TYR A 134 -2.16 9.35 13.91
CA TYR A 134 -2.35 8.58 12.67
C TYR A 134 -3.65 8.94 11.96
N GLN A 135 -4.73 9.22 12.73
CA GLN A 135 -5.97 9.73 12.15
C GLN A 135 -5.75 11.10 11.52
N GLU A 136 -5.07 12.01 12.22
CA GLU A 136 -4.78 13.36 11.73
C GLU A 136 -3.96 13.33 10.43
N GLN A 137 -2.94 12.48 10.36
CA GLN A 137 -2.17 12.25 9.13
C GLN A 137 -3.02 11.67 7.99
N ALA A 138 -3.89 10.69 8.28
CA ALA A 138 -4.79 10.12 7.29
C ALA A 138 -5.75 11.18 6.72
N GLU A 139 -6.30 12.04 7.58
CA GLU A 139 -7.15 13.15 7.16
C GLU A 139 -6.42 14.17 6.29
N GLU A 140 -5.16 14.51 6.64
CA GLU A 140 -4.32 15.41 5.84
C GLU A 140 -4.08 14.85 4.44
N ILE A 141 -3.69 13.57 4.34
CA ILE A 141 -3.50 12.89 3.06
C ILE A 141 -4.77 12.93 2.22
N MET A 142 -5.91 12.55 2.78
CA MET A 142 -7.16 12.49 2.04
C MET A 142 -7.68 13.87 1.63
N LYS A 143 -7.49 14.91 2.45
CA LYS A 143 -7.80 16.31 2.08
C LYS A 143 -6.92 16.77 0.93
N SER A 144 -5.62 16.46 0.97
CA SER A 144 -4.67 16.79 -0.10
C SER A 144 -4.99 16.05 -1.40
N LEU A 145 -5.32 14.75 -1.33
CA LEU A 145 -5.78 13.98 -2.50
C LEU A 145 -7.08 14.56 -3.07
N SER A 146 -8.05 14.89 -2.22
CA SER A 146 -9.31 15.49 -2.68
C SER A 146 -9.09 16.81 -3.41
N ALA A 147 -8.18 17.63 -2.92
CA ALA A 147 -7.86 18.92 -3.55
C ALA A 147 -7.09 18.78 -4.87
N ALA A 148 -6.15 17.83 -4.95
CA ALA A 148 -5.23 17.71 -6.07
C ALA A 148 -5.72 16.73 -7.15
N ALA A 149 -6.28 15.57 -6.75
CA ALA A 149 -6.59 14.47 -7.66
C ALA A 149 -8.03 14.47 -8.19
N VAL A 150 -8.96 15.19 -7.55
CA VAL A 150 -10.38 15.26 -7.97
C VAL A 150 -10.60 16.39 -8.96
N SER A 151 -11.33 16.14 -10.04
CA SER A 151 -11.80 17.13 -11.00
C SER A 151 -13.12 16.73 -11.61
N ARG A 152 -14.15 17.56 -11.52
CA ARG A 152 -15.48 17.32 -12.11
C ARG A 152 -16.05 15.94 -11.72
N ASP A 153 -15.93 15.58 -10.45
CA ASP A 153 -16.38 14.30 -9.87
C ASP A 153 -15.64 13.05 -10.41
N ASP A 154 -14.42 13.24 -10.92
CA ASP A 154 -13.55 12.17 -11.36
C ASP A 154 -12.19 12.21 -10.67
N LEU A 155 -11.61 11.01 -10.41
CA LEU A 155 -10.24 10.86 -9.94
C LEU A 155 -9.26 10.72 -11.11
N CYS A 156 -8.05 11.27 -10.95
CA CYS A 156 -6.92 10.90 -11.80
C CYS A 156 -6.20 9.66 -11.23
N HIS A 157 -5.36 9.01 -12.04
CA HIS A 157 -4.55 7.86 -11.61
C HIS A 157 -3.32 8.33 -10.80
N THR A 158 -2.63 9.36 -11.30
CA THR A 158 -1.43 9.91 -10.67
C THR A 158 -1.44 11.43 -10.71
N LEU A 159 -0.59 12.02 -9.86
CA LEU A 159 -0.14 13.40 -9.99
C LEU A 159 1.34 13.37 -10.36
N TYR A 160 1.74 14.17 -11.33
CA TYR A 160 3.14 14.35 -11.71
C TYR A 160 3.48 15.83 -11.68
N ASP A 161 4.43 16.24 -10.84
CA ASP A 161 4.73 17.64 -10.56
C ASP A 161 3.47 18.47 -10.21
N GLY A 162 2.55 17.91 -9.44
CA GLY A 162 1.29 18.53 -9.07
C GLY A 162 0.22 18.58 -10.18
N VAL A 163 0.51 18.06 -11.38
CA VAL A 163 -0.43 17.99 -12.49
C VAL A 163 -1.09 16.62 -12.53
N ARG A 164 -2.40 16.59 -12.77
CA ARG A 164 -3.17 15.35 -12.92
C ARG A 164 -2.75 14.60 -14.18
N ASP A 165 -2.45 13.32 -14.05
CA ASP A 165 -2.00 12.45 -15.13
C ASP A 165 -2.77 11.13 -15.13
N GLY A 166 -3.32 10.79 -16.27
CA GLY A 166 -4.16 9.60 -16.50
C GLY A 166 -5.53 9.66 -15.82
N GLU A 167 -6.49 8.95 -16.38
CA GLU A 167 -7.80 8.73 -15.76
C GLU A 167 -7.68 7.69 -14.65
N GLY A 168 -8.36 7.91 -13.52
CA GLY A 168 -8.40 6.96 -12.43
C GLY A 168 -9.09 5.66 -12.83
N GLY A 169 -8.45 4.53 -12.54
CA GLY A 169 -9.02 3.20 -12.68
C GLY A 169 -9.81 2.77 -11.43
N LEU A 170 -10.45 1.60 -11.52
CA LEU A 170 -11.25 1.04 -10.42
C LEU A 170 -10.49 1.02 -9.09
N GLU A 171 -9.21 0.68 -9.11
CA GLU A 171 -8.41 0.58 -7.90
C GLU A 171 -8.18 1.94 -7.21
N ASP A 172 -8.10 3.04 -7.97
CA ASP A 172 -7.98 4.39 -7.41
C ASP A 172 -9.26 4.77 -6.66
N TYR A 173 -10.42 4.53 -7.28
CA TYR A 173 -11.72 4.74 -6.64
C TYR A 173 -11.92 3.85 -5.42
N ALA A 174 -11.66 2.54 -5.55
CA ALA A 174 -11.82 1.59 -4.45
C ALA A 174 -10.96 1.94 -3.24
N SER A 175 -9.72 2.37 -3.47
CA SER A 175 -8.79 2.80 -2.41
C SER A 175 -9.27 4.09 -1.74
N PHE A 176 -9.76 5.05 -2.52
CA PHE A 176 -10.27 6.32 -2.00
C PHE A 176 -11.53 6.11 -1.14
N ILE A 177 -12.43 5.23 -1.58
CA ILE A 177 -13.62 4.83 -0.82
C ILE A 177 -13.22 4.13 0.48
N TRP A 178 -12.26 3.20 0.42
CA TRP A 178 -11.75 2.50 1.59
C TRP A 178 -11.18 3.47 2.63
N ALA A 179 -10.36 4.42 2.21
CA ALA A 179 -9.81 5.44 3.09
C ALA A 179 -10.91 6.29 3.73
N SER A 180 -11.91 6.69 2.97
CA SER A 180 -13.06 7.45 3.46
C SER A 180 -13.84 6.67 4.53
N LEU A 181 -14.09 5.37 4.31
CA LEU A 181 -14.74 4.49 5.28
C LEU A 181 -13.93 4.32 6.55
N LYS A 182 -12.61 4.14 6.45
CA LYS A 182 -11.74 4.01 7.62
C LYS A 182 -11.65 5.32 8.42
N LEU A 183 -11.64 6.46 7.75
CA LEU A 183 -11.73 7.77 8.42
C LEU A 183 -13.09 7.98 9.08
N TYR A 184 -14.19 7.56 8.46
CA TYR A 184 -15.48 7.57 9.12
C TYR A 184 -15.48 6.72 10.40
N GLN A 185 -14.93 5.50 10.34
CA GLN A 185 -14.83 4.61 11.50
C GLN A 185 -13.96 5.20 12.62
N ALA A 186 -12.87 5.89 12.27
CA ALA A 186 -11.95 6.48 13.25
C ALA A 186 -12.47 7.78 13.88
N SER A 187 -13.14 8.64 13.07
CA SER A 187 -13.54 10.00 13.48
C SER A 187 -15.03 10.16 13.82
N GLY A 188 -15.88 9.25 13.35
CA GLY A 188 -17.34 9.41 13.39
C GLY A 188 -17.88 10.50 12.46
N SER A 189 -17.05 11.12 11.62
CA SER A 189 -17.46 12.24 10.76
C SER A 189 -18.31 11.79 9.59
N ALA A 190 -19.58 12.24 9.55
CA ALA A 190 -20.53 11.94 8.49
C ALA A 190 -20.06 12.40 7.10
N SER A 191 -19.16 13.39 7.01
CA SER A 191 -18.62 13.85 5.73
C SER A 191 -17.81 12.75 5.02
N TRP A 192 -17.08 11.93 5.77
CA TRP A 192 -16.34 10.80 5.21
C TRP A 192 -17.26 9.66 4.76
N LEU A 193 -18.36 9.43 5.49
CA LEU A 193 -19.38 8.47 5.04
C LEU A 193 -20.03 8.94 3.74
N GLY A 194 -20.47 10.20 3.67
CA GLY A 194 -21.05 10.78 2.46
C GLY A 194 -20.08 10.75 1.26
N ALA A 195 -18.78 10.99 1.50
CA ALA A 195 -17.77 10.83 0.46
C ALA A 195 -17.69 9.37 -0.04
N ALA A 196 -17.69 8.39 0.88
CA ALA A 196 -17.66 6.97 0.50
C ALA A 196 -18.90 6.58 -0.33
N GLU A 197 -20.09 7.04 0.04
CA GLU A 197 -21.33 6.79 -0.73
C GLU A 197 -21.26 7.41 -2.13
N THR A 198 -20.88 8.68 -2.22
CA THR A 198 -20.75 9.41 -3.49
C THR A 198 -19.76 8.73 -4.43
N TRP A 199 -18.56 8.40 -3.95
CA TRP A 199 -17.53 7.76 -4.76
C TRP A 199 -17.88 6.32 -5.12
N SER A 200 -18.63 5.59 -4.28
CA SER A 200 -19.11 4.25 -4.60
C SER A 200 -20.16 4.26 -5.70
N ALA A 201 -21.10 5.20 -5.68
CA ALA A 201 -22.06 5.39 -6.76
C ALA A 201 -21.35 5.78 -8.07
N ARG A 202 -20.38 6.69 -7.99
CA ARG A 202 -19.59 7.10 -9.17
C ARG A 202 -18.77 5.96 -9.75
N ALA A 203 -18.14 5.13 -8.91
CA ALA A 203 -17.40 3.96 -9.36
C ALA A 203 -18.33 2.94 -10.08
N ASP A 204 -19.53 2.75 -9.57
CA ASP A 204 -20.50 1.85 -10.22
C ASP A 204 -20.96 2.38 -11.60
N GLU A 205 -21.17 3.69 -11.76
CA GLU A 205 -21.47 4.33 -13.04
C GLU A 205 -20.34 4.13 -14.07
N LEU A 206 -19.07 4.28 -13.62
CA LEU A 206 -17.92 4.28 -14.52
C LEU A 206 -17.43 2.86 -14.88
N PHE A 207 -17.51 1.93 -13.96
CA PHE A 207 -16.89 0.61 -14.07
C PHE A 207 -17.87 -0.55 -14.00
N GLY A 208 -19.11 -0.34 -13.57
CA GLY A 208 -20.11 -1.40 -13.39
C GLY A 208 -20.47 -2.08 -14.71
N ALA A 209 -20.31 -3.40 -14.79
CA ALA A 209 -20.69 -4.20 -15.94
C ALA A 209 -20.92 -5.68 -15.57
N CYS A 210 -22.01 -6.28 -16.03
CA CYS A 210 -22.27 -7.73 -15.93
C CYS A 210 -22.08 -8.32 -14.51
N GLY A 211 -22.44 -7.59 -13.48
CA GLY A 211 -22.27 -8.02 -12.07
C GLY A 211 -20.92 -7.64 -11.47
N ALA A 212 -19.84 -7.64 -12.25
CA ALA A 212 -18.49 -7.22 -11.83
C ALA A 212 -18.26 -5.71 -12.05
N MET A 213 -17.01 -5.28 -11.83
CA MET A 213 -16.53 -3.94 -12.19
C MET A 213 -15.30 -4.08 -13.10
N ARG A 214 -15.28 -3.32 -14.20
CA ARG A 214 -14.12 -3.23 -15.11
C ARG A 214 -12.96 -2.52 -14.40
N LEU A 215 -11.72 -2.85 -14.77
CA LEU A 215 -10.54 -2.18 -14.21
C LEU A 215 -10.39 -0.74 -14.69
N VAL A 216 -10.85 -0.47 -15.92
CA VAL A 216 -10.82 0.84 -16.57
C VAL A 216 -12.22 1.18 -17.12
N ARG A 217 -12.43 2.44 -17.49
CA ARG A 217 -13.71 2.93 -18.01
C ARG A 217 -14.04 2.32 -19.36
N GLU A 218 -15.32 2.21 -19.66
CA GLU A 218 -15.78 1.86 -21.00
C GLU A 218 -15.31 2.91 -22.02
N GLY A 219 -14.82 2.45 -23.17
CA GLY A 219 -14.29 3.32 -24.23
C GLY A 219 -12.81 3.69 -24.09
N THR A 220 -12.15 3.35 -22.97
CA THR A 220 -10.69 3.36 -22.91
C THR A 220 -10.15 2.30 -23.87
N LEU A 221 -8.98 2.53 -24.47
CA LEU A 221 -8.39 1.61 -25.47
C LEU A 221 -8.05 0.26 -24.80
N GLU A 222 -9.01 -0.63 -24.77
CA GLU A 222 -8.91 -1.99 -24.26
C GLU A 222 -8.87 -2.98 -25.41
N ILE A 223 -7.88 -3.85 -25.40
CA ILE A 223 -7.84 -5.00 -26.32
C ILE A 223 -8.87 -6.05 -25.87
N LEU A 224 -9.07 -6.19 -24.57
CA LEU A 224 -10.08 -7.05 -23.94
C LEU A 224 -10.66 -6.36 -22.71
N PRO A 225 -11.97 -6.50 -22.41
CA PRO A 225 -12.54 -6.02 -21.16
C PRO A 225 -11.84 -6.73 -20.01
N ALA A 226 -11.07 -5.98 -19.22
CA ALA A 226 -10.34 -6.54 -18.12
C ALA A 226 -11.21 -6.53 -16.86
N TRP A 227 -11.73 -7.69 -16.47
CA TRP A 227 -12.28 -7.96 -15.15
C TRP A 227 -11.27 -8.80 -14.38
N ASP A 228 -10.80 -8.31 -13.26
CA ASP A 228 -9.86 -9.03 -12.44
C ASP A 228 -10.23 -8.93 -10.95
N ALA A 229 -10.01 -10.00 -10.23
CA ALA A 229 -10.14 -10.07 -8.79
C ALA A 229 -8.85 -10.56 -8.12
N GLY A 230 -7.79 -10.76 -8.91
CA GLY A 230 -6.49 -11.21 -8.42
C GLY A 230 -5.78 -10.12 -7.62
N ASP A 231 -5.32 -10.45 -6.41
CA ASP A 231 -4.53 -9.55 -5.59
C ASP A 231 -3.07 -9.55 -6.03
N GLY A 232 -2.47 -8.36 -6.10
CA GLY A 232 -1.05 -8.15 -6.34
C GLY A 232 -0.34 -7.66 -5.08
N PHE A 233 0.46 -6.59 -5.21
CA PHE A 233 1.04 -5.91 -4.05
C PHE A 233 0.00 -5.23 -3.16
N LEU A 234 -1.11 -4.84 -3.74
CA LEU A 234 -2.29 -4.29 -3.08
C LEU A 234 -3.51 -5.15 -3.44
N PRO A 235 -4.59 -5.08 -2.65
CA PRO A 235 -5.83 -5.76 -2.96
C PRO A 235 -6.39 -5.34 -4.32
N SER A 236 -7.05 -6.24 -5.01
CA SER A 236 -7.71 -5.97 -6.29
C SER A 236 -8.86 -4.97 -6.16
N GLY A 237 -9.12 -4.22 -7.25
CA GLY A 237 -10.22 -3.27 -7.28
C GLY A 237 -11.58 -3.90 -6.95
N ASN A 238 -11.90 -5.05 -7.54
CA ASN A 238 -13.14 -5.76 -7.26
C ASN A 238 -13.18 -6.31 -5.82
N GLY A 239 -12.05 -6.83 -5.31
CA GLY A 239 -11.95 -7.28 -3.92
C GLY A 239 -12.16 -6.13 -2.92
N MET A 240 -11.52 -4.98 -3.14
CA MET A 240 -11.74 -3.78 -2.32
C MET A 240 -13.17 -3.29 -2.40
N MET A 241 -13.76 -3.20 -3.61
CA MET A 241 -15.13 -2.72 -3.77
C MET A 241 -16.14 -3.61 -3.06
N ALA A 242 -16.03 -4.95 -3.18
CA ALA A 242 -16.92 -5.87 -2.45
C ALA A 242 -16.86 -5.60 -0.94
N ASN A 243 -15.67 -5.43 -0.37
CA ASN A 243 -15.51 -5.11 1.06
C ASN A 243 -16.05 -3.72 1.42
N ASN A 244 -15.80 -2.70 0.61
CA ASN A 244 -16.27 -1.34 0.83
C ASN A 244 -17.80 -1.27 0.84
N LEU A 245 -18.45 -1.93 -0.12
CA LEU A 245 -19.90 -1.98 -0.21
C LEU A 245 -20.53 -2.68 1.00
N LEU A 246 -19.91 -3.73 1.53
CA LEU A 246 -20.36 -4.39 2.76
C LEU A 246 -20.19 -3.47 3.99
N GLU A 247 -19.11 -2.68 4.03
CA GLU A 247 -18.94 -1.68 5.10
C GLU A 247 -19.93 -0.53 4.98
N LEU A 248 -20.26 -0.06 3.78
CA LEU A 248 -21.32 0.90 3.52
C LEU A 248 -22.69 0.36 3.98
N TYR A 249 -23.04 -0.88 3.61
CA TYR A 249 -24.26 -1.51 4.09
C TYR A 249 -24.33 -1.54 5.61
N ARG A 250 -23.24 -1.86 6.30
CA ARG A 250 -23.20 -1.86 7.77
C ARG A 250 -23.40 -0.48 8.38
N ALA A 251 -22.91 0.56 7.72
CA ALA A 251 -23.00 1.94 8.19
C ALA A 251 -24.37 2.57 7.91
N THR A 252 -25.01 2.22 6.79
CA THR A 252 -26.22 2.89 6.29
C THR A 252 -27.48 2.02 6.32
N ILE A 253 -27.32 0.68 6.40
CA ILE A 253 -28.40 -0.31 6.25
C ILE A 253 -29.12 -0.20 4.88
N ASP A 254 -28.49 0.39 3.90
CA ASP A 254 -29.03 0.52 2.55
C ASP A 254 -28.75 -0.76 1.73
N GLU A 255 -29.83 -1.49 1.44
CA GLU A 255 -29.76 -2.79 0.72
C GLU A 255 -29.13 -2.70 -0.67
N ARG A 256 -29.05 -1.54 -1.29
CA ARG A 256 -28.37 -1.36 -2.58
C ARG A 256 -26.91 -1.80 -2.50
N TRP A 257 -26.23 -1.44 -1.41
CA TRP A 257 -24.82 -1.78 -1.20
C TRP A 257 -24.62 -3.29 -1.02
N LEU A 258 -25.51 -3.93 -0.26
CA LEU A 258 -25.46 -5.39 -0.05
C LEU A 258 -25.67 -6.15 -1.37
N THR A 259 -26.70 -5.76 -2.13
CA THR A 259 -27.04 -6.38 -3.42
C THR A 259 -25.86 -6.21 -4.40
N ARG A 260 -25.26 -5.02 -4.43
CA ARG A 260 -24.12 -4.76 -5.32
C ARG A 260 -22.88 -5.55 -4.93
N ALA A 261 -22.58 -5.66 -3.63
CA ALA A 261 -21.49 -6.50 -3.12
C ALA A 261 -21.69 -7.96 -3.50
N GLN A 262 -22.90 -8.48 -3.37
CA GLN A 262 -23.25 -9.85 -3.76
C GLN A 262 -23.02 -10.06 -5.27
N SER A 263 -23.46 -9.11 -6.12
CA SER A 263 -23.25 -9.20 -7.56
C SER A 263 -21.78 -9.32 -7.95
N ILE A 264 -20.88 -8.58 -7.27
CA ILE A 264 -19.44 -8.67 -7.50
C ILE A 264 -18.92 -10.05 -7.08
N VAL A 265 -19.29 -10.54 -5.90
CA VAL A 265 -18.84 -11.86 -5.40
C VAL A 265 -19.31 -12.99 -6.32
N ASP A 266 -20.58 -12.94 -6.76
CA ASP A 266 -21.17 -13.95 -7.64
C ASP A 266 -20.48 -13.98 -9.01
N ALA A 267 -20.12 -12.81 -9.56
CA ALA A 267 -19.44 -12.71 -10.85
C ALA A 267 -18.07 -13.41 -10.88
N PHE A 268 -17.41 -13.53 -9.72
CA PHE A 268 -16.10 -14.17 -9.58
C PHE A 268 -16.17 -15.55 -8.87
N GLY A 269 -17.35 -16.16 -8.76
CA GLY A 269 -17.54 -17.44 -8.08
C GLY A 269 -16.60 -18.55 -8.55
N GLY A 270 -16.28 -18.61 -9.85
CA GLY A 270 -15.31 -19.54 -10.42
C GLY A 270 -13.91 -19.32 -9.84
N ALA A 271 -13.41 -18.07 -9.89
CA ALA A 271 -12.08 -17.73 -9.37
C ALA A 271 -11.97 -17.97 -7.85
N LEU A 272 -13.02 -17.67 -7.10
CA LEU A 272 -13.08 -17.93 -5.65
C LEU A 272 -13.01 -19.43 -5.31
N ASN A 273 -13.59 -20.28 -6.14
CA ASN A 273 -13.54 -21.74 -5.95
C ASN A 273 -12.18 -22.34 -6.33
N GLU A 274 -11.58 -21.86 -7.43
CA GLU A 274 -10.34 -22.44 -7.94
C GLU A 274 -9.09 -21.84 -7.32
N TYR A 275 -9.08 -20.53 -7.07
CA TYR A 275 -7.88 -19.78 -6.65
C TYR A 275 -8.16 -18.79 -5.51
N PRO A 276 -8.77 -19.21 -4.37
CA PRO A 276 -9.17 -18.29 -3.30
C PRO A 276 -8.00 -17.50 -2.70
N ALA A 277 -6.81 -18.10 -2.67
CA ALA A 277 -5.61 -17.42 -2.16
C ALA A 277 -5.10 -16.31 -3.08
N ALA A 278 -5.28 -16.46 -4.39
CA ALA A 278 -4.92 -15.42 -5.35
C ALA A 278 -5.92 -14.24 -5.34
N CYS A 279 -7.13 -14.45 -4.81
CA CYS A 279 -8.20 -13.46 -4.69
C CYS A 279 -8.54 -13.22 -3.20
N ALA A 280 -7.54 -13.16 -2.33
CA ALA A 280 -7.73 -13.14 -0.88
C ALA A 280 -8.64 -12.01 -0.40
N SER A 281 -8.53 -10.81 -0.98
CA SER A 281 -9.39 -9.67 -0.64
C SER A 281 -10.85 -9.92 -1.00
N LEU A 282 -11.12 -10.51 -2.15
CA LEU A 282 -12.48 -10.88 -2.57
C LEU A 282 -13.01 -12.06 -1.76
N THR A 283 -12.16 -13.05 -1.44
CA THR A 283 -12.50 -14.16 -0.55
C THR A 283 -12.94 -13.65 0.83
N LEU A 284 -12.23 -12.67 1.38
CA LEU A 284 -12.64 -12.00 2.61
C LEU A 284 -14.02 -11.32 2.47
N GLY A 285 -14.26 -10.66 1.34
CA GLY A 285 -15.56 -10.06 1.01
C GLY A 285 -16.68 -11.11 0.99
N ALA A 286 -16.46 -12.25 0.31
CA ALA A 286 -17.41 -13.34 0.23
C ALA A 286 -17.76 -13.93 1.62
N LEU A 287 -16.76 -14.15 2.47
CA LEU A 287 -16.97 -14.62 3.85
C LEU A 287 -17.76 -13.62 4.70
N LYS A 288 -17.48 -12.32 4.56
CA LYS A 288 -18.23 -11.25 5.25
C LYS A 288 -19.69 -11.21 4.78
N LEU A 289 -19.91 -11.33 3.47
CA LEU A 289 -21.24 -11.39 2.86
C LEU A 289 -22.04 -12.57 3.38
N GLU A 290 -21.47 -13.77 3.34
CA GLU A 290 -22.11 -14.98 3.87
C GLU A 290 -22.52 -14.83 5.33
N ASN A 291 -21.63 -14.32 6.18
CA ASN A 291 -21.93 -14.05 7.59
C ASN A 291 -23.06 -13.03 7.78
N LEU A 292 -23.15 -12.00 6.94
CA LEU A 292 -24.23 -11.02 6.98
C LEU A 292 -25.57 -11.66 6.57
N LEU A 293 -25.59 -12.45 5.50
CA LEU A 293 -26.79 -13.13 5.01
C LEU A 293 -27.31 -14.16 6.01
N ARG A 294 -26.42 -14.95 6.64
CA ARG A 294 -26.78 -15.90 7.70
C ARG A 294 -27.47 -15.18 8.88
N ARG A 295 -26.86 -14.11 9.39
CA ARG A 295 -27.47 -13.31 10.49
C ARG A 295 -28.82 -12.71 10.11
N LYS A 296 -28.98 -12.25 8.86
CA LYS A 296 -30.24 -11.70 8.36
C LYS A 296 -31.35 -12.75 8.28
N ASN A 297 -30.99 -14.01 7.98
CA ASN A 297 -31.90 -15.15 7.87
C ASN A 297 -32.12 -15.90 9.20
N GLY A 298 -31.53 -15.42 10.31
CA GLY A 298 -31.70 -16.05 11.62
C GLY A 298 -30.92 -17.35 11.81
N LEU A 299 -29.86 -17.57 10.99
CA LEU A 299 -28.98 -18.75 11.02
C LEU A 299 -27.66 -18.45 11.73
#